data_bb0b63defc29a95ce15c938d7e484edb
#
_entry.id   bb0b63defc29a95ce15c938d7e484edb
#
_cell.length_a   1.000
_cell.length_b   1.000
_cell.length_c   1.000
_cell.angle_alpha   90.00
_cell.angle_beta   90.00
_cell.angle_gamma   90.00
#
_symmetry.space_group_name_H-M   'P 1'
#
loop_
_entity.id
_entity.type
_entity.pdbx_description
1 polymer ?
#
loop_
_entity_poly.entity_id
_entity_poly.type
_entity_poly.pdbx_seq_one_letter_code
_entity_poly.pdbx_strand_id
1 'polypeptide(L)'
;LIRIPASRGNGTRVELRNPDPSANPYLVLALCLAAGLDGIKRKLKVPASVDCNIFEMTDEERAASGIATLPENLYEAVQCMKNDKFVCDVLGDHIVEKYTEAKLKEWEDYRTRVSQWEIDEYLAKF
;
A
#
# COMPACT_ATOMS: atom_id res chain seq x y z
N LEU A 1 -4.89 1.87 -5.27
CA LEU A 1 -5.74 2.67 -6.16
C LEU A 1 -5.02 2.96 -7.47
N ILE A 2 -5.62 2.55 -8.58
CA ILE A 2 -5.14 2.86 -9.93
C ILE A 2 -6.12 3.84 -10.56
N ARG A 3 -5.62 4.97 -11.03
CA ARG A 3 -6.41 5.99 -11.73
C ARG A 3 -6.04 6.01 -13.21
N ILE A 4 -7.05 6.06 -14.06
CA ILE A 4 -6.89 6.29 -15.50
C ILE A 4 -7.49 7.69 -15.80
N PRO A 5 -6.66 8.73 -15.96
CA PRO A 5 -7.15 10.07 -16.28
C PRO A 5 -7.89 10.11 -17.61
N ALA A 6 -8.76 11.10 -17.79
CA ALA A 6 -9.47 11.32 -19.04
C ALA A 6 -8.58 11.79 -20.20
N SER A 7 -7.39 12.32 -19.90
CA SER A 7 -6.41 12.76 -20.90
C SER A 7 -6.03 11.68 -21.89
N ARG A 8 -5.93 12.03 -23.16
CA ARG A 8 -5.55 11.13 -24.26
C ARG A 8 -4.37 11.71 -25.04
N GLY A 9 -3.89 10.98 -26.05
CA GLY A 9 -2.69 11.35 -26.81
C GLY A 9 -1.44 11.30 -25.94
N ASN A 10 -0.63 12.33 -25.93
CA ASN A 10 0.59 12.40 -25.11
C ASN A 10 0.33 12.40 -23.59
N GLY A 11 -0.91 12.63 -23.16
CA GLY A 11 -1.31 12.58 -21.75
C GLY A 11 -1.89 11.23 -21.32
N THR A 12 -1.96 10.24 -22.20
CA THR A 12 -2.47 8.91 -21.88
C THR A 12 -1.54 8.21 -20.88
N ARG A 13 -2.06 7.88 -19.70
CA ARG A 13 -1.29 7.25 -18.63
C ARG A 13 -2.17 6.48 -17.66
N VAL A 14 -1.52 5.68 -16.85
CA VAL A 14 -2.06 5.05 -15.65
C VAL A 14 -1.30 5.63 -14.46
N GLU A 15 -2.01 5.95 -13.40
CA GLU A 15 -1.45 6.49 -12.16
C GLU A 15 -1.66 5.46 -11.03
N LEU A 16 -0.56 4.88 -10.54
CA LEU A 16 -0.58 4.10 -9.31
C LEU A 16 -0.44 5.06 -8.14
N ARG A 17 -1.43 5.10 -7.23
CA ARG A 17 -1.53 6.07 -6.14
C ARG A 17 -1.36 5.47 -4.74
N ASN A 18 -0.93 4.21 -4.66
CA ASN A 18 -0.74 3.51 -3.40
C ASN A 18 0.60 3.83 -2.71
N PRO A 19 1.72 4.02 -3.44
CA PRO A 19 3.02 4.19 -2.80
C PRO A 19 3.05 5.42 -1.90
N ASP A 20 3.69 5.25 -0.74
CA ASP A 20 3.99 6.32 0.20
C ASP A 20 5.10 7.22 -0.36
N PRO A 21 5.10 8.55 -0.10
CA PRO A 21 6.16 9.46 -0.55
C PRO A 21 7.57 9.09 -0.06
N SER A 22 7.67 8.38 1.07
CA SER A 22 8.95 7.88 1.62
C SER A 22 9.33 6.48 1.12
N ALA A 23 8.52 5.88 0.24
CA ALA A 23 8.80 4.56 -0.30
C ALA A 23 10.11 4.54 -1.11
N ASN A 24 10.86 3.43 -1.02
CA ASN A 24 12.06 3.24 -1.81
C ASN A 24 11.70 3.14 -3.31
N PRO A 25 12.12 4.10 -4.17
CA PRO A 25 11.70 4.16 -5.56
C PRO A 25 12.18 2.95 -6.38
N TYR A 26 13.33 2.39 -6.05
CA TYR A 26 13.85 1.21 -6.77
C TYR A 26 12.98 -0.02 -6.53
N LEU A 27 12.56 -0.27 -5.29
CA LEU A 27 11.70 -1.38 -4.95
C LEU A 27 10.29 -1.20 -5.55
N VAL A 28 9.74 0.01 -5.46
CA VAL A 28 8.41 0.33 -6.03
C VAL A 28 8.41 0.13 -7.53
N LEU A 29 9.41 0.65 -8.25
CA LEU A 29 9.49 0.51 -9.72
C LEU A 29 9.69 -0.95 -10.15
N ALA A 30 10.54 -1.71 -9.43
CA ALA A 30 10.73 -3.13 -9.69
C ALA A 30 9.43 -3.93 -9.54
N LEU A 31 8.69 -3.70 -8.45
CA LEU A 31 7.42 -4.36 -8.20
C LEU A 31 6.34 -3.95 -9.20
N CYS A 32 6.24 -2.67 -9.55
CA CYS A 32 5.29 -2.20 -10.56
C CYS A 32 5.56 -2.83 -11.93
N LEU A 33 6.83 -2.88 -12.36
CA LEU A 33 7.22 -3.50 -13.62
C LEU A 33 6.91 -5.01 -13.63
N ALA A 34 7.30 -5.70 -12.56
CA ALA A 34 7.05 -7.12 -12.41
C ALA A 34 5.55 -7.45 -12.42
N ALA A 35 4.73 -6.69 -11.66
CA ALA A 35 3.29 -6.86 -11.61
C ALA A 35 2.62 -6.60 -12.96
N GLY A 36 3.05 -5.55 -13.68
CA GLY A 36 2.57 -5.28 -15.02
C GLY A 36 2.88 -6.42 -16.03
N LEU A 37 4.10 -6.93 -15.99
CA LEU A 37 4.52 -8.06 -16.83
C LEU A 37 3.77 -9.36 -16.46
N ASP A 38 3.56 -9.62 -15.19
CA ASP A 38 2.76 -10.77 -14.73
C ASP A 38 1.32 -10.68 -15.22
N GLY A 39 0.70 -9.49 -15.11
CA GLY A 39 -0.65 -9.26 -15.62
C GLY A 39 -0.77 -9.53 -17.13
N ILE A 40 0.21 -9.10 -17.93
CA ILE A 40 0.27 -9.38 -19.37
C ILE A 40 0.44 -10.87 -19.64
N LYS A 41 1.39 -11.53 -18.96
CA LYS A 41 1.65 -12.97 -19.12
C LYS A 41 0.43 -13.82 -18.80
N ARG A 42 -0.26 -13.49 -17.72
CA ARG A 42 -1.48 -14.19 -17.25
C ARG A 42 -2.75 -13.75 -17.97
N LYS A 43 -2.67 -12.75 -18.85
CA LYS A 43 -3.83 -12.18 -19.56
C LYS A 43 -4.96 -11.79 -18.59
N LEU A 44 -4.59 -11.14 -17.48
CA LEU A 44 -5.56 -10.72 -16.46
C LEU A 44 -6.57 -9.72 -17.05
N LYS A 45 -7.82 -9.90 -16.71
CA LYS A 45 -8.87 -8.94 -17.06
C LYS A 45 -8.83 -7.76 -16.09
N VAL A 46 -8.98 -6.56 -16.63
CA VAL A 46 -9.14 -5.35 -15.82
C VAL A 46 -10.48 -5.45 -15.07
N PRO A 47 -10.50 -5.20 -13.75
CA PRO A 47 -11.75 -5.14 -13.00
C PRO A 47 -12.63 -3.97 -13.48
N ALA A 48 -13.90 -4.00 -13.12
CA ALA A 48 -14.81 -2.88 -13.40
C ALA A 48 -14.32 -1.59 -12.75
N SER A 49 -14.57 -0.46 -13.40
CA SER A 49 -14.27 0.84 -12.82
C SER A 49 -15.21 1.15 -11.64
N VAL A 50 -14.69 1.91 -10.68
CA VAL A 50 -15.46 2.45 -9.56
C VAL A 50 -15.56 3.96 -9.80
N ASP A 51 -16.73 4.42 -10.21
CA ASP A 51 -16.98 5.80 -10.65
C ASP A 51 -17.80 6.60 -9.60
N CYS A 52 -17.73 6.21 -8.33
CA CYS A 52 -18.36 6.89 -7.21
C CYS A 52 -17.31 7.42 -6.21
N ASN A 53 -17.75 8.28 -5.30
CA ASN A 53 -16.91 8.80 -4.22
C ASN A 53 -16.75 7.71 -3.12
N ILE A 54 -15.62 7.02 -3.14
CA ILE A 54 -15.32 5.93 -2.18
C ILE A 54 -15.26 6.45 -0.73
N PHE A 55 -14.95 7.74 -0.51
CA PHE A 55 -14.92 8.34 0.82
C PHE A 55 -16.30 8.44 1.49
N GLU A 56 -17.37 8.47 0.70
CA GLU A 56 -18.75 8.53 1.20
C GLU A 56 -19.35 7.15 1.45
N MET A 57 -18.65 6.09 1.03
CA MET A 57 -19.11 4.71 1.23
C MET A 57 -18.87 4.24 2.66
N THR A 58 -19.83 3.51 3.21
CA THR A 58 -19.64 2.77 4.46
C THR A 58 -18.69 1.59 4.27
N ASP A 59 -18.23 1.00 5.37
CA ASP A 59 -17.38 -0.19 5.32
C ASP A 59 -18.08 -1.38 4.67
N GLU A 60 -19.38 -1.53 4.95
CA GLU A 60 -20.24 -2.57 4.35
C GLU A 60 -20.38 -2.39 2.84
N GLU A 61 -20.59 -1.17 2.37
CA GLU A 61 -20.68 -0.86 0.94
C GLU A 61 -19.36 -1.10 0.21
N ARG A 62 -18.23 -0.74 0.83
CA ARG A 62 -16.90 -1.03 0.29
C ARG A 62 -16.65 -2.53 0.19
N ALA A 63 -16.95 -3.28 1.25
CA ALA A 63 -16.80 -4.73 1.27
C ALA A 63 -17.69 -5.42 0.21
N ALA A 64 -18.97 -5.00 0.10
CA ALA A 64 -19.89 -5.52 -0.91
C ALA A 64 -19.43 -5.22 -2.34
N SER A 65 -18.73 -4.11 -2.54
CA SER A 65 -18.15 -3.70 -3.83
C SER A 65 -16.78 -4.32 -4.11
N GLY A 66 -16.25 -5.14 -3.19
CA GLY A 66 -14.92 -5.76 -3.31
C GLY A 66 -13.76 -4.74 -3.23
N ILE A 67 -13.99 -3.59 -2.60
CA ILE A 67 -12.99 -2.54 -2.44
C ILE A 67 -12.24 -2.78 -1.13
N ALA A 68 -10.99 -3.21 -1.25
CA ALA A 68 -10.10 -3.37 -0.08
C ALA A 68 -9.49 -2.02 0.34
N THR A 69 -9.16 -1.91 1.62
CA THR A 69 -8.38 -0.79 2.18
C THR A 69 -6.88 -1.11 2.16
N LEU A 70 -6.07 -0.08 2.21
CA LEU A 70 -4.63 -0.25 2.47
C LEU A 70 -4.42 -0.59 3.95
N PRO A 71 -3.28 -1.21 4.31
CA PRO A 71 -2.91 -1.41 5.70
C PRO A 71 -2.94 -0.10 6.48
N GLU A 72 -3.42 -0.13 7.72
CA GLU A 72 -3.61 1.07 8.54
C GLU A 72 -2.31 1.55 9.21
N ASN A 73 -1.33 0.67 9.32
CA ASN A 73 -0.05 0.97 9.97
C ASN A 73 1.10 0.18 9.34
N LEU A 74 2.32 0.56 9.72
CA LEU A 74 3.54 -0.06 9.18
C LEU A 74 3.65 -1.55 9.49
N TYR A 75 3.20 -2.00 10.66
CA TYR A 75 3.23 -3.42 11.02
C TYR A 75 2.37 -4.25 10.08
N GLU A 76 1.14 -3.83 9.86
CA GLU A 76 0.22 -4.52 8.94
C GLU A 76 0.75 -4.51 7.50
N ALA A 77 1.31 -3.39 7.05
CA ALA A 77 1.93 -3.30 5.73
C ALA A 77 3.08 -4.31 5.57
N VAL A 78 3.92 -4.47 6.60
CA VAL A 78 4.99 -5.48 6.61
C VAL A 78 4.42 -6.90 6.58
N GLN A 79 3.34 -7.18 7.34
CA GLN A 79 2.71 -8.50 7.31
C GLN A 79 2.10 -8.79 5.93
N CYS A 80 1.44 -7.82 5.30
CA CYS A 80 0.94 -7.98 3.93
C CYS A 80 2.07 -8.31 2.95
N MET A 81 3.18 -7.58 3.01
CA MET A 81 4.35 -7.83 2.16
C MET A 81 4.91 -9.25 2.36
N LYS A 82 5.10 -9.69 3.61
CA LYS A 82 5.64 -11.02 3.93
C LYS A 82 4.75 -12.17 3.46
N ASN A 83 3.45 -11.95 3.47
CA ASN A 83 2.46 -12.96 3.09
C ASN A 83 2.16 -12.98 1.59
N ASP A 84 2.63 -11.99 0.85
CA ASP A 84 2.47 -11.93 -0.61
C ASP A 84 3.63 -12.66 -1.31
N LYS A 85 3.34 -13.88 -1.77
CA LYS A 85 4.33 -14.70 -2.47
C LYS A 85 4.90 -14.01 -3.70
N PHE A 86 4.09 -13.26 -4.46
CA PHE A 86 4.56 -12.57 -5.66
C PHE A 86 5.59 -11.50 -5.31
N VAL A 87 5.30 -10.69 -4.29
CA VAL A 87 6.24 -9.66 -3.80
C VAL A 87 7.54 -10.30 -3.32
N CYS A 88 7.45 -11.36 -2.53
CA CYS A 88 8.63 -12.09 -2.03
C CYS A 88 9.48 -12.67 -3.18
N ASP A 89 8.85 -13.30 -4.16
CA ASP A 89 9.54 -13.87 -5.31
C ASP A 89 10.27 -12.80 -6.16
N VAL A 90 9.68 -11.61 -6.31
CA VAL A 90 10.26 -10.49 -7.08
C VAL A 90 11.44 -9.86 -6.35
N LEU A 91 11.33 -9.65 -5.05
CA LEU A 91 12.38 -8.99 -4.25
C LEU A 91 13.52 -9.95 -3.88
N GLY A 92 13.22 -11.22 -3.73
CA GLY A 92 14.14 -12.26 -3.26
C GLY A 92 14.34 -12.23 -1.74
N ASP A 93 14.72 -13.38 -1.21
CA ASP A 93 14.78 -13.64 0.24
C ASP A 93 15.60 -12.61 1.02
N HIS A 94 16.76 -12.24 0.48
CA HIS A 94 17.66 -11.28 1.13
C HIS A 94 17.01 -9.91 1.34
N ILE A 95 16.37 -9.36 0.31
CA ILE A 95 15.71 -8.04 0.40
C ILE A 95 14.50 -8.14 1.33
N VAL A 96 13.70 -9.19 1.19
CA VAL A 96 12.51 -9.40 2.03
C VAL A 96 12.92 -9.48 3.51
N GLU A 97 13.94 -10.27 3.84
CA GLU A 97 14.45 -10.40 5.21
C GLU A 97 14.93 -9.05 5.76
N LYS A 98 15.87 -8.40 5.06
CA LYS A 98 16.50 -7.16 5.56
C LYS A 98 15.54 -5.98 5.62
N TYR A 99 14.66 -5.86 4.63
CA TYR A 99 13.66 -4.80 4.62
C TYR A 99 12.62 -5.00 5.73
N THR A 100 12.17 -6.25 5.93
CA THR A 100 11.25 -6.61 7.01
C THR A 100 11.85 -6.32 8.38
N GLU A 101 13.09 -6.76 8.62
CA GLU A 101 13.81 -6.50 9.87
C GLU A 101 13.89 -5.00 10.18
N ALA A 102 14.31 -4.21 9.19
CA ALA A 102 14.43 -2.76 9.33
C ALA A 102 13.09 -2.09 9.63
N LYS A 103 12.02 -2.48 8.92
CA LYS A 103 10.69 -1.87 9.08
C LYS A 103 9.97 -2.29 10.36
N LEU A 104 10.19 -3.51 10.84
CA LEU A 104 9.69 -3.94 12.15
C LEU A 104 10.40 -3.20 13.29
N LYS A 105 11.70 -2.94 13.16
CA LYS A 105 12.43 -2.11 14.12
C LYS A 105 11.92 -0.67 14.13
N GLU A 106 11.70 -0.07 12.96
CA GLU A 106 11.11 1.27 12.83
C GLU A 106 9.73 1.35 13.49
N TRP A 107 8.88 0.33 13.28
CA TRP A 107 7.59 0.23 13.94
C TRP A 107 7.71 0.15 15.46
N GLU A 108 8.62 -0.69 15.97
CA GLU A 108 8.84 -0.84 17.41
C GLU A 108 9.33 0.48 18.03
N ASP A 109 10.27 1.15 17.37
CA ASP A 109 10.79 2.45 17.81
C ASP A 109 9.71 3.53 17.82
N TYR A 110 8.77 3.49 16.87
CA TYR A 110 7.67 4.45 16.77
C TYR A 110 6.57 4.18 17.81
N ARG A 111 6.07 2.93 17.89
CA ARG A 111 4.90 2.58 18.72
C ARG A 111 5.15 2.70 20.23
N THR A 112 6.40 2.73 20.65
CA THR A 112 6.79 2.88 22.07
C THR A 112 7.01 4.33 22.48
N ARG A 113 6.91 5.28 21.56
CA ARG A 113 7.06 6.71 21.87
C ARG A 113 5.76 7.30 22.36
N VAL A 114 5.85 8.07 23.45
CA VAL A 114 4.74 8.90 23.92
C VAL A 114 4.67 10.14 23.03
N SER A 115 3.52 10.36 22.42
CA SER A 115 3.29 11.52 21.57
C SER A 115 2.94 12.77 22.40
N GLN A 116 3.16 13.96 21.82
CA GLN A 116 2.74 15.21 22.47
C GLN A 116 1.23 15.23 22.71
N TRP A 117 0.44 14.67 21.80
CA TRP A 117 -1.01 14.54 21.95
C TRP A 117 -1.39 13.72 23.19
N GLU A 118 -0.72 12.59 23.45
CA GLU A 118 -0.98 11.78 24.66
C GLU A 118 -0.61 12.53 25.93
N ILE A 119 0.48 13.29 25.92
CA ILE A 119 0.89 14.14 27.04
C ILE A 119 -0.20 15.19 27.32
N ASP A 120 -0.62 15.92 26.29
CA ASP A 120 -1.60 16.99 26.41
C ASP A 120 -2.98 16.46 26.83
N GLU A 121 -3.37 15.27 26.32
CA GLU A 121 -4.67 14.67 26.57
C GLU A 121 -4.76 13.98 27.93
N TYR A 122 -3.69 13.31 28.39
CA TYR A 122 -3.77 12.43 29.55
C TYR A 122 -3.04 12.95 30.80
N LEU A 123 -1.93 13.69 30.66
CA LEU A 123 -1.13 14.10 31.82
C LEU A 123 -1.91 14.95 32.83
N ALA A 124 -2.85 15.75 32.36
CA ALA A 124 -3.66 16.64 33.23
C ALA A 124 -4.92 15.97 33.78
N LYS A 125 -5.21 14.71 33.37
CA LYS A 125 -6.43 13.98 33.81
C LYS A 125 -6.20 13.09 35.03
N PHE A 126 -4.95 12.94 35.43
CA PHE A 126 -4.48 12.14 36.55
C PHE A 126 -3.53 13.00 37.38
#